data_ac40edce2016c810bb5cf0ef80480d19
#
_entry.id   ac40edce2016c810bb5cf0ef80480d19
#
_cell.length_a   1.000
_cell.length_b   1.000
_cell.length_c   1.000
_cell.angle_alpha   90.00
_cell.angle_beta   90.00
_cell.angle_gamma   90.00
#
_symmetry.space_group_name_H-M   'P 1'
#
loop_
_entity.id
_entity.type
_entity.pdbx_description
1 polymer ?
#
loop_
_entity_poly.entity_id
_entity_poly.type
_entity_poly.pdbx_seq_one_letter_code
_entity_poly.pdbx_strand_id
1 'polypeptide(L)'
;AGLIPEKLDPLLTELAYKETPLLRLFKEKPWSTNVYAWNERTALVASGAYNESDTFSSATSTYSQKSVTIKMVKADGEVSNLLKETSRDYIDALKAEIESATQELSHQLEKYYIIGNAGLTSKEFDGLSNLVTQTYNAASSKISLDILDGAINTIIENNGKPNLILLATRDIHELWSVVRDSALAYFWKEVENRENYLASYRGIPIVGSQFIPTNLGLTGDQSFGFVLDLNNIVVPVVKGISYEDMTAKVSADTTAFRVKTWRALAVKGGAYKHVKITNIAKP
;
A
#
# COMPACT_ATOMS: atom_id res chain seq x y z
N ALA A 1 7.52 33.41 -43.35
CA ALA A 1 6.77 33.07 -42.12
C ALA A 1 7.68 32.20 -41.23
N GLY A 2 8.44 32.78 -40.31
CA GLY A 2 9.40 32.00 -39.52
C GLY A 2 10.09 32.78 -38.42
N LEU A 3 9.51 33.90 -37.99
CA LEU A 3 10.14 34.77 -36.98
C LEU A 3 9.30 34.98 -35.72
N ILE A 4 8.31 34.10 -35.48
CA ILE A 4 7.61 34.07 -34.17
C ILE A 4 8.21 32.91 -33.39
N PRO A 5 9.05 33.17 -32.36
CA PRO A 5 9.50 32.10 -31.49
C PRO A 5 8.27 31.49 -30.82
N GLU A 6 8.08 30.17 -30.96
CA GLU A 6 7.09 29.44 -30.21
C GLU A 6 7.43 29.60 -28.75
N LYS A 7 6.57 30.30 -27.99
CA LYS A 7 6.66 30.37 -26.55
C LYS A 7 5.97 29.14 -26.00
N LEU A 8 6.75 28.21 -25.49
CA LEU A 8 6.24 27.10 -24.68
C LEU A 8 5.85 27.61 -23.28
N ASP A 9 4.74 27.14 -22.78
CA ASP A 9 4.35 27.37 -21.39
C ASP A 9 5.36 26.62 -20.48
N PRO A 10 6.06 27.30 -19.56
CA PRO A 10 6.97 26.64 -18.63
C PRO A 10 6.26 25.76 -17.59
N LEU A 11 4.91 25.79 -17.55
CA LEU A 11 4.12 24.97 -16.66
C LEU A 11 4.01 23.54 -17.23
N LEU A 12 4.64 22.57 -16.56
CA LEU A 12 4.51 21.16 -16.88
C LEU A 12 3.16 20.65 -16.32
N THR A 13 2.27 20.18 -17.21
CA THR A 13 1.01 19.55 -16.78
C THR A 13 1.24 18.07 -16.52
N GLU A 14 1.12 17.67 -15.27
CA GLU A 14 1.29 16.28 -14.88
C GLU A 14 0.03 15.45 -15.12
N LEU A 15 0.05 14.60 -16.13
CA LEU A 15 -1.05 13.69 -16.48
C LEU A 15 -0.86 12.27 -15.91
N ALA A 16 0.37 11.92 -15.54
CA ALA A 16 0.72 10.56 -15.11
C ALA A 16 0.68 10.35 -13.59
N TYR A 17 0.49 11.42 -12.81
CA TYR A 17 0.51 11.33 -11.35
C TYR A 17 -0.68 10.53 -10.81
N LYS A 18 -0.37 9.58 -9.93
CA LYS A 18 -1.36 8.83 -9.15
C LYS A 18 -1.07 9.03 -7.67
N GLU A 19 -2.12 9.17 -6.88
CA GLU A 19 -1.97 9.30 -5.44
C GLU A 19 -1.45 8.02 -4.80
N THR A 20 -0.55 8.18 -3.82
CA THR A 20 0.08 7.08 -3.08
C THR A 20 -0.23 7.17 -1.58
N PRO A 21 -1.48 6.90 -1.17
CA PRO A 21 -1.92 7.09 0.21
C PRO A 21 -1.21 6.18 1.21
N LEU A 22 -0.85 4.95 0.86
CA LEU A 22 -0.24 3.99 1.78
C LEU A 22 1.17 4.40 2.20
N LEU A 23 1.92 5.09 1.34
CA LEU A 23 3.22 5.64 1.67
C LEU A 23 3.17 6.64 2.84
N ARG A 24 2.03 7.35 3.01
CA ARG A 24 1.81 8.30 4.10
C ARG A 24 1.23 7.64 5.35
N LEU A 25 0.43 6.59 5.17
CA LEU A 25 -0.31 5.93 6.25
C LEU A 25 0.51 4.88 6.99
N PHE A 26 1.42 4.20 6.31
CA PHE A 26 2.22 3.15 6.93
C PHE A 26 3.37 3.72 7.75
N LYS A 27 3.53 3.19 8.96
CA LYS A 27 4.58 3.61 9.88
C LYS A 27 5.93 3.07 9.44
N GLU A 28 6.83 3.96 9.07
CA GLU A 28 8.23 3.62 8.80
C GLU A 28 8.99 3.36 10.09
N LYS A 29 9.86 2.34 10.08
CA LYS A 29 10.76 1.99 11.16
C LYS A 29 12.18 1.86 10.62
N PRO A 30 13.14 2.69 11.10
CA PRO A 30 14.53 2.53 10.72
C PRO A 30 15.05 1.14 11.11
N TRP A 31 15.80 0.51 10.22
CA TRP A 31 16.35 -0.82 10.42
C TRP A 31 17.76 -0.91 9.84
N SER A 32 18.62 -1.77 10.43
CA SER A 32 20.04 -1.83 10.06
C SER A 32 20.46 -3.11 9.33
N THR A 33 19.59 -4.11 9.28
CA THR A 33 19.88 -5.41 8.63
C THR A 33 18.97 -5.65 7.43
N ASN A 34 19.31 -6.62 6.58
CA ASN A 34 18.51 -6.98 5.40
C ASN A 34 17.26 -7.82 5.71
N VAL A 35 17.12 -8.31 6.95
CA VAL A 35 15.97 -9.10 7.39
C VAL A 35 15.36 -8.44 8.61
N TYR A 36 14.06 -8.18 8.55
CA TYR A 36 13.26 -7.77 9.70
C TYR A 36 12.49 -8.97 10.23
N ALA A 37 12.76 -9.34 11.48
CA ALA A 37 12.11 -10.47 12.14
C ALA A 37 11.32 -10.02 13.37
N TRP A 38 10.21 -10.72 13.66
CA TRP A 38 9.41 -10.52 14.87
C TRP A 38 8.81 -11.83 15.34
N ASN A 39 8.44 -11.89 16.62
CA ASN A 39 7.79 -13.05 17.21
C ASN A 39 6.29 -12.77 17.40
N GLU A 40 5.46 -13.75 17.06
CA GLU A 40 4.03 -13.76 17.30
C GLU A 40 3.71 -14.87 18.32
N ARG A 41 2.93 -14.54 19.36
CA ARG A 41 2.41 -15.54 20.29
C ARG A 41 1.11 -16.10 19.72
N THR A 42 1.10 -17.36 19.35
CA THR A 42 -0.02 -18.03 18.68
C THR A 42 -0.96 -18.74 19.67
N ALA A 43 -0.47 -19.11 20.82
CA ALA A 43 -1.30 -19.70 21.88
C ALA A 43 -0.85 -19.24 23.27
N LEU A 44 -1.81 -19.07 24.16
CA LEU A 44 -1.58 -18.84 25.58
C LEU A 44 -1.29 -20.15 26.29
N VAL A 45 -0.82 -20.05 27.54
CA VAL A 45 -0.72 -21.21 28.46
C VAL A 45 -2.12 -21.79 28.65
N ALA A 46 -2.23 -23.11 28.54
CA ALA A 46 -3.49 -23.79 28.81
C ALA A 46 -3.91 -23.53 30.26
N SER A 47 -5.20 -23.25 30.47
CA SER A 47 -5.81 -23.06 31.76
C SER A 47 -7.06 -23.92 31.86
N GLY A 48 -7.38 -24.38 33.07
CA GLY A 48 -8.56 -25.20 33.34
C GLY A 48 -8.98 -25.10 34.80
N ALA A 49 -10.13 -25.66 35.13
CA ALA A 49 -10.54 -25.88 36.51
C ALA A 49 -9.92 -27.17 37.00
N TYR A 50 -9.34 -27.15 38.23
CA TYR A 50 -8.66 -28.28 38.84
C TYR A 50 -9.25 -28.50 40.22
N ASN A 51 -9.22 -29.76 40.68
CA ASN A 51 -9.52 -30.11 42.07
C ASN A 51 -8.25 -29.92 42.91
N GLU A 52 -8.42 -29.81 44.21
CA GLU A 52 -7.32 -29.62 45.16
C GLU A 52 -6.27 -30.78 45.12
N SER A 53 -6.71 -31.95 44.69
CA SER A 53 -5.87 -33.15 44.58
C SER A 53 -5.27 -33.39 43.20
N ASP A 54 -5.52 -32.52 42.22
CA ASP A 54 -5.03 -32.70 40.87
C ASP A 54 -3.51 -32.45 40.78
N THR A 55 -2.84 -33.25 39.96
CA THR A 55 -1.41 -33.10 39.74
C THR A 55 -1.09 -31.86 38.88
N PHE A 56 -0.01 -31.19 39.22
CA PHE A 56 0.49 -30.06 38.47
C PHE A 56 0.82 -30.46 37.01
N SER A 57 0.21 -29.78 36.06
CA SER A 57 0.51 -29.93 34.64
C SER A 57 1.13 -28.62 34.11
N SER A 58 2.38 -28.69 33.69
CA SER A 58 3.05 -27.55 33.10
C SER A 58 2.64 -27.37 31.64
N ALA A 59 2.26 -26.15 31.26
CA ALA A 59 2.01 -25.77 29.88
C ALA A 59 2.79 -24.49 29.56
N THR A 60 3.16 -24.32 28.28
CA THR A 60 3.90 -23.15 27.82
C THR A 60 3.15 -22.48 26.68
N SER A 61 3.30 -21.16 26.57
CA SER A 61 2.78 -20.42 25.40
C SER A 61 3.53 -20.81 24.13
N THR A 62 2.82 -20.82 22.99
CA THR A 62 3.43 -21.10 21.69
C THR A 62 3.77 -19.80 20.99
N TYR A 63 5.00 -19.73 20.44
CA TYR A 63 5.51 -18.59 19.70
C TYR A 63 5.89 -19.01 18.29
N SER A 64 5.66 -18.14 17.31
CA SER A 64 6.08 -18.29 15.91
C SER A 64 6.91 -17.08 15.50
N GLN A 65 8.10 -17.33 14.97
CA GLN A 65 8.93 -16.27 14.38
C GLN A 65 8.53 -16.03 12.92
N LYS A 66 8.32 -14.78 12.58
CA LYS A 66 8.07 -14.32 11.20
C LYS A 66 9.20 -13.38 10.79
N SER A 67 9.49 -13.33 9.49
CA SER A 67 10.50 -12.44 8.96
C SER A 67 10.15 -11.97 7.55
N VAL A 68 10.65 -10.79 7.19
CA VAL A 68 10.58 -10.25 5.83
C VAL A 68 11.96 -9.77 5.41
N THR A 69 12.31 -9.99 4.15
CA THR A 69 13.57 -9.55 3.58
C THR A 69 13.41 -8.18 2.94
N ILE A 70 14.29 -7.25 3.30
CA ILE A 70 14.31 -5.91 2.74
C ILE A 70 14.84 -5.96 1.31
N LYS A 71 14.16 -5.30 0.39
CA LYS A 71 14.50 -5.25 -1.03
C LYS A 71 14.81 -3.83 -1.47
N MET A 72 15.63 -3.73 -2.50
CA MET A 72 15.89 -2.45 -3.16
C MET A 72 14.82 -2.19 -4.21
N VAL A 73 14.20 -1.03 -4.15
CA VAL A 73 13.37 -0.51 -5.23
C VAL A 73 14.08 0.73 -5.78
N LYS A 74 14.18 0.82 -7.11
CA LYS A 74 14.92 1.88 -7.78
C LYS A 74 14.23 2.32 -9.06
N ALA A 75 14.46 3.57 -9.42
CA ALA A 75 14.20 4.12 -10.74
C ALA A 75 15.52 4.71 -11.27
N ASP A 76 15.90 4.29 -12.45
CA ASP A 76 17.10 4.79 -13.14
C ASP A 76 16.64 5.74 -14.26
N GLY A 77 17.31 6.88 -14.41
CA GLY A 77 17.04 7.85 -15.48
C GLY A 77 18.33 8.41 -16.04
N GLU A 78 18.24 8.97 -17.23
CA GLU A 78 19.36 9.66 -17.88
C GLU A 78 18.86 10.85 -18.68
N VAL A 79 19.68 11.90 -18.76
CA VAL A 79 19.42 13.11 -19.54
C VAL A 79 20.62 13.39 -20.41
N SER A 80 20.41 13.64 -21.71
CA SER A 80 21.47 14.07 -22.61
C SER A 80 22.03 15.42 -22.17
N ASN A 81 23.36 15.57 -22.19
CA ASN A 81 24.00 16.83 -21.85
C ASN A 81 23.59 17.95 -22.81
N LEU A 82 23.36 17.64 -24.08
CA LEU A 82 22.81 18.59 -25.05
C LEU A 82 21.44 19.12 -24.60
N LEU A 83 20.52 18.22 -24.17
CA LEU A 83 19.21 18.62 -23.68
C LEU A 83 19.30 19.48 -22.44
N LYS A 84 20.20 19.13 -21.51
CA LYS A 84 20.44 19.87 -20.28
C LYS A 84 20.92 21.31 -20.54
N GLU A 85 21.78 21.51 -21.53
CA GLU A 85 22.26 22.85 -21.90
C GLU A 85 21.22 23.66 -22.67
N THR A 86 20.48 23.02 -23.59
CA THR A 86 19.47 23.70 -24.43
C THR A 86 18.16 24.01 -23.69
N SER A 87 17.82 23.25 -22.64
CA SER A 87 16.59 23.46 -21.83
C SER A 87 16.78 24.41 -20.66
N ARG A 88 18.01 24.84 -20.37
CA ARG A 88 18.38 25.59 -19.17
C ARG A 88 17.61 26.88 -18.94
N ASP A 89 17.17 27.53 -20.02
CA ASP A 89 16.43 28.80 -19.97
C ASP A 89 14.93 28.63 -19.74
N TYR A 90 14.40 27.39 -19.85
CA TYR A 90 12.96 27.10 -19.75
C TYR A 90 12.63 26.16 -18.58
N ILE A 91 13.16 24.95 -18.62
CA ILE A 91 12.91 23.90 -17.60
C ILE A 91 14.24 23.21 -17.36
N ASP A 92 14.61 23.04 -16.08
CA ASP A 92 15.73 22.18 -15.72
C ASP A 92 15.36 20.71 -16.00
N ALA A 93 15.80 20.22 -17.17
CA ALA A 93 15.47 18.87 -17.63
C ALA A 93 15.92 17.80 -16.66
N LEU A 94 17.09 17.97 -16.01
CA LEU A 94 17.57 17.00 -15.02
C LEU A 94 16.68 16.97 -13.79
N LYS A 95 16.26 18.13 -13.30
CA LYS A 95 15.37 18.22 -12.14
C LYS A 95 14.01 17.60 -12.45
N ALA A 96 13.44 17.88 -13.62
CA ALA A 96 12.16 17.32 -14.05
C ALA A 96 12.23 15.78 -14.14
N GLU A 97 13.30 15.21 -14.68
CA GLU A 97 13.50 13.76 -14.76
C GLU A 97 13.72 13.12 -13.38
N ILE A 98 14.41 13.77 -12.45
CA ILE A 98 14.55 13.29 -11.07
C ILE A 98 13.20 13.30 -10.35
N GLU A 99 12.39 14.34 -10.54
CA GLU A 99 11.02 14.41 -9.98
C GLU A 99 10.14 13.29 -10.56
N SER A 100 10.15 13.09 -11.87
CA SER A 100 9.46 12.00 -12.55
C SER A 100 9.88 10.61 -12.03
N ALA A 101 11.19 10.36 -11.91
CA ALA A 101 11.70 9.11 -11.37
C ALA A 101 11.31 8.89 -9.89
N THR A 102 11.22 9.96 -9.11
CA THR A 102 10.79 9.89 -7.70
C THR A 102 9.29 9.58 -7.59
N GLN A 103 8.48 10.15 -8.46
CA GLN A 103 7.04 9.85 -8.55
C GLN A 103 6.82 8.40 -8.99
N GLU A 104 7.50 7.93 -10.03
CA GLU A 104 7.40 6.55 -10.49
C GLU A 104 7.86 5.55 -9.41
N LEU A 105 8.93 5.88 -8.68
CA LEU A 105 9.36 5.07 -7.52
C LEU A 105 8.26 4.99 -6.46
N SER A 106 7.56 6.09 -6.21
CA SER A 106 6.45 6.14 -5.25
C SER A 106 5.26 5.31 -5.72
N HIS A 107 4.90 5.38 -7.00
CA HIS A 107 3.86 4.54 -7.62
C HIS A 107 4.20 3.06 -7.53
N GLN A 108 5.45 2.70 -7.83
CA GLN A 108 5.90 1.31 -7.77
C GLN A 108 5.92 0.77 -6.33
N LEU A 109 6.28 1.59 -5.34
CA LEU A 109 6.22 1.23 -3.93
C LEU A 109 4.77 1.00 -3.47
N GLU A 110 3.85 1.88 -3.83
CA GLU A 110 2.43 1.72 -3.53
C GLU A 110 1.88 0.42 -4.11
N LYS A 111 2.21 0.14 -5.37
CA LYS A 111 1.87 -1.11 -6.03
C LYS A 111 2.43 -2.32 -5.29
N TYR A 112 3.69 -2.29 -4.88
CA TYR A 112 4.30 -3.40 -4.14
C TYR A 112 3.71 -3.57 -2.74
N TYR A 113 3.31 -2.51 -2.06
CA TYR A 113 2.60 -2.63 -0.78
C TYR A 113 1.26 -3.34 -0.92
N ILE A 114 0.59 -3.23 -2.06
CA ILE A 114 -0.71 -3.86 -2.30
C ILE A 114 -0.54 -5.29 -2.84
N ILE A 115 0.18 -5.45 -3.96
CA ILE A 115 0.21 -6.69 -4.76
C ILE A 115 1.59 -7.32 -4.91
N GLY A 116 2.63 -6.79 -4.27
CA GLY A 116 3.98 -7.35 -4.34
C GLY A 116 3.99 -8.84 -4.02
N ASN A 117 4.80 -9.62 -4.76
CA ASN A 117 4.87 -11.07 -4.61
C ASN A 117 6.31 -11.57 -4.79
N ALA A 118 6.98 -11.83 -3.66
CA ALA A 118 8.34 -12.37 -3.64
C ALA A 118 8.42 -13.80 -4.22
N GLY A 119 7.31 -14.54 -4.21
CA GLY A 119 7.24 -15.89 -4.79
C GLY A 119 7.22 -15.90 -6.31
N LEU A 120 6.64 -14.88 -6.95
CA LEU A 120 6.66 -14.73 -8.41
C LEU A 120 7.94 -14.04 -8.89
N THR A 121 8.38 -13.03 -8.20
CA THR A 121 9.56 -12.25 -8.55
C THR A 121 10.45 -12.07 -7.32
N SER A 122 11.59 -12.76 -7.27
CA SER A 122 12.52 -12.72 -6.12
C SER A 122 13.08 -11.32 -5.81
N LYS A 123 12.90 -10.36 -6.71
CA LYS A 123 13.31 -8.96 -6.57
C LYS A 123 12.30 -8.11 -5.78
N GLU A 124 11.06 -8.58 -5.68
CA GLU A 124 9.98 -7.90 -4.96
C GLU A 124 9.94 -8.34 -3.49
N PHE A 125 9.23 -7.60 -2.67
CA PHE A 125 8.81 -8.02 -1.34
C PHE A 125 7.30 -8.32 -1.36
N ASP A 126 6.84 -9.12 -0.40
CA ASP A 126 5.42 -9.46 -0.30
C ASP A 126 4.59 -8.25 0.13
N GLY A 127 3.51 -8.01 -0.60
CA GLY A 127 2.52 -6.98 -0.30
C GLY A 127 1.36 -7.52 0.57
N LEU A 128 0.41 -6.63 0.85
CA LEU A 128 -0.80 -6.95 1.63
C LEU A 128 -1.54 -8.16 1.08
N SER A 129 -1.61 -8.28 -0.25
CA SER A 129 -2.32 -9.38 -0.91
C SER A 129 -1.81 -10.77 -0.52
N ASN A 130 -0.51 -10.90 -0.20
CA ASN A 130 0.12 -12.16 0.21
C ASN A 130 0.27 -12.28 1.72
N LEU A 131 0.53 -11.16 2.41
CA LEU A 131 0.77 -11.17 3.86
C LEU A 131 -0.53 -11.26 4.69
N VAL A 132 -1.65 -10.77 4.14
CA VAL A 132 -2.97 -10.90 4.76
C VAL A 132 -3.61 -12.19 4.28
N THR A 133 -3.59 -13.20 5.13
CA THR A 133 -4.11 -14.55 4.80
C THR A 133 -5.57 -14.75 5.18
N GLN A 134 -6.10 -13.93 6.10
CA GLN A 134 -7.52 -13.98 6.44
C GLN A 134 -8.35 -13.30 5.34
N THR A 135 -9.36 -14.01 4.84
CA THR A 135 -10.19 -13.54 3.73
C THR A 135 -11.66 -13.49 4.12
N TYR A 136 -12.37 -12.50 3.59
CA TYR A 136 -13.82 -12.42 3.58
C TYR A 136 -14.29 -12.40 2.13
N ASN A 137 -15.11 -13.37 1.74
CA ASN A 137 -15.56 -13.52 0.35
C ASN A 137 -16.84 -12.72 0.12
N ALA A 138 -16.81 -11.74 -0.76
CA ALA A 138 -17.97 -10.97 -1.18
C ALA A 138 -18.91 -11.72 -2.14
N ALA A 139 -18.59 -12.99 -2.48
CA ALA A 139 -19.39 -13.87 -3.33
C ALA A 139 -19.77 -13.26 -4.69
N SER A 140 -18.88 -12.50 -5.30
CA SER A 140 -19.12 -11.76 -6.55
C SER A 140 -20.30 -10.78 -6.45
N SER A 141 -20.53 -10.23 -5.28
CA SER A 141 -21.47 -9.14 -5.05
C SER A 141 -20.77 -7.80 -5.13
N LYS A 142 -21.51 -6.74 -5.44
CA LYS A 142 -21.04 -5.38 -5.33
C LYS A 142 -20.69 -5.06 -3.88
N ILE A 143 -19.78 -4.11 -3.67
CA ILE A 143 -19.44 -3.68 -2.31
C ILE A 143 -20.69 -3.13 -1.61
N SER A 144 -20.94 -3.57 -0.37
CA SER A 144 -22.06 -3.14 0.44
C SER A 144 -21.62 -2.91 1.90
N LEU A 145 -22.48 -2.26 2.69
CA LEU A 145 -22.22 -2.05 4.11
C LEU A 145 -22.17 -3.38 4.87
N ASP A 146 -22.98 -4.35 4.50
CA ASP A 146 -23.00 -5.70 5.11
C ASP A 146 -21.68 -6.45 4.90
N ILE A 147 -21.06 -6.31 3.72
CA ILE A 147 -19.74 -6.89 3.43
C ILE A 147 -18.67 -6.24 4.31
N LEU A 148 -18.73 -4.92 4.46
CA LEU A 148 -17.80 -4.19 5.33
C LEU A 148 -17.98 -4.57 6.79
N ASP A 149 -19.23 -4.68 7.26
CA ASP A 149 -19.54 -5.12 8.63
C ASP A 149 -19.06 -6.54 8.90
N GLY A 150 -19.27 -7.46 7.97
CA GLY A 150 -18.77 -8.83 8.08
C GLY A 150 -17.23 -8.87 8.18
N ALA A 151 -16.54 -8.12 7.34
CA ALA A 151 -15.08 -8.03 7.38
C ALA A 151 -14.56 -7.37 8.67
N ILE A 152 -15.20 -6.30 9.14
CA ILE A 152 -14.86 -5.63 10.40
C ILE A 152 -15.07 -6.56 11.59
N ASN A 153 -16.23 -7.23 11.65
CA ASN A 153 -16.57 -8.16 12.74
C ASN A 153 -15.57 -9.32 12.82
N THR A 154 -15.14 -9.85 11.66
CA THR A 154 -14.11 -10.91 11.61
C THR A 154 -12.81 -10.50 12.31
N ILE A 155 -12.40 -9.22 12.19
CA ILE A 155 -11.21 -8.69 12.89
C ILE A 155 -11.47 -8.51 14.37
N ILE A 156 -12.64 -7.98 14.73
CA ILE A 156 -13.01 -7.73 16.14
C ILE A 156 -13.08 -9.04 16.93
N GLU A 157 -13.65 -10.09 16.35
CA GLU A 157 -13.69 -11.43 16.95
C GLU A 157 -12.30 -11.99 17.26
N ASN A 158 -11.30 -11.62 16.48
CA ASN A 158 -9.89 -11.98 16.69
C ASN A 158 -9.10 -10.93 17.50
N ASN A 159 -9.79 -10.09 18.30
CA ASN A 159 -9.17 -9.03 19.11
C ASN A 159 -8.31 -8.04 18.29
N GLY A 160 -8.60 -7.85 17.04
CA GLY A 160 -8.02 -6.79 16.21
C GLY A 160 -8.78 -5.46 16.40
N LYS A 161 -8.14 -4.36 16.04
CA LYS A 161 -8.71 -3.02 16.06
C LYS A 161 -8.61 -2.42 14.68
N PRO A 162 -9.60 -2.67 13.79
CA PRO A 162 -9.56 -2.14 12.44
C PRO A 162 -9.61 -0.61 12.49
N ASN A 163 -8.69 0.02 11.79
CA ASN A 163 -8.55 1.47 11.75
C ASN A 163 -8.29 2.03 10.35
N LEU A 164 -8.32 1.16 9.33
CA LEU A 164 -8.27 1.55 7.91
C LEU A 164 -9.06 0.56 7.05
N ILE A 165 -9.88 1.10 6.15
CA ILE A 165 -10.51 0.36 5.06
C ILE A 165 -9.86 0.82 3.77
N LEU A 166 -9.26 -0.09 3.01
CA LEU A 166 -8.60 0.18 1.73
C LEU A 166 -9.38 -0.50 0.61
N LEU A 167 -9.89 0.29 -0.33
CA LEU A 167 -10.69 -0.19 -1.46
C LEU A 167 -10.13 0.34 -2.79
N ALA A 168 -10.50 -0.30 -3.90
CA ALA A 168 -10.27 0.28 -5.20
C ALA A 168 -11.13 1.55 -5.37
N THR A 169 -10.62 2.56 -6.05
CA THR A 169 -11.33 3.83 -6.26
C THR A 169 -12.73 3.62 -6.86
N ARG A 170 -12.86 2.65 -7.78
CA ARG A 170 -14.13 2.25 -8.38
C ARG A 170 -15.15 1.81 -7.32
N ASP A 171 -14.72 0.98 -6.37
CA ASP A 171 -15.62 0.38 -5.38
C ASP A 171 -16.06 1.42 -4.33
N ILE A 172 -15.25 2.44 -4.09
CA ILE A 172 -15.65 3.59 -3.25
C ILE A 172 -16.79 4.37 -3.90
N HIS A 173 -16.73 4.61 -5.21
CA HIS A 173 -17.82 5.29 -5.91
C HIS A 173 -19.14 4.52 -5.82
N GLU A 174 -19.11 3.18 -5.89
CA GLU A 174 -20.29 2.35 -5.69
C GLU A 174 -20.82 2.48 -4.26
N LEU A 175 -19.95 2.42 -3.27
CA LEU A 175 -20.35 2.59 -1.87
C LEU A 175 -21.00 3.96 -1.63
N TRP A 176 -20.50 5.02 -2.26
CA TRP A 176 -21.12 6.34 -2.23
C TRP A 176 -22.53 6.35 -2.82
N SER A 177 -22.76 5.63 -3.93
CA SER A 177 -24.10 5.55 -4.53
C SER A 177 -25.09 4.88 -3.60
N VAL A 178 -24.69 3.76 -2.96
CA VAL A 178 -25.52 3.03 -1.98
C VAL A 178 -25.88 3.90 -0.78
N VAL A 179 -24.92 4.68 -0.28
CA VAL A 179 -25.17 5.55 0.89
C VAL A 179 -26.04 6.75 0.54
N ARG A 180 -25.82 7.39 -0.60
CA ARG A 180 -26.61 8.53 -1.07
C ARG A 180 -28.08 8.16 -1.25
N ASP A 181 -28.36 6.96 -1.71
CA ASP A 181 -29.71 6.48 -1.97
C ASP A 181 -30.42 5.91 -0.72
N SER A 182 -29.69 5.84 0.42
CA SER A 182 -30.21 5.34 1.68
C SER A 182 -30.41 6.47 2.70
N ALA A 183 -31.35 6.27 3.65
CA ALA A 183 -31.54 7.16 4.80
C ALA A 183 -30.28 7.25 5.71
N LEU A 184 -29.24 6.48 5.42
CA LEU A 184 -27.99 6.41 6.15
C LEU A 184 -26.98 7.52 5.78
N ALA A 185 -27.29 8.36 4.79
CA ALA A 185 -26.42 9.48 4.39
C ALA A 185 -26.02 10.39 5.57
N TYR A 186 -26.84 10.42 6.63
CA TYR A 186 -26.58 11.19 7.84
C TYR A 186 -25.41 10.66 8.71
N PHE A 187 -25.02 9.39 8.56
CA PHE A 187 -23.95 8.77 9.35
C PHE A 187 -22.56 8.87 8.70
N TRP A 188 -22.49 9.36 7.47
CA TRP A 188 -21.24 9.56 6.76
C TRP A 188 -20.71 10.96 7.05
N LYS A 189 -19.76 11.06 7.94
CA LYS A 189 -19.05 12.30 8.18
C LYS A 189 -17.99 12.47 7.10
N GLU A 190 -18.23 13.40 6.19
CA GLU A 190 -17.24 13.88 5.25
C GLU A 190 -16.12 14.54 6.03
N VAL A 191 -14.96 13.91 6.08
CA VAL A 191 -13.76 14.57 6.58
C VAL A 191 -13.25 15.43 5.42
N GLU A 192 -13.50 16.73 5.51
CA GLU A 192 -13.00 17.73 4.56
C GLU A 192 -11.47 17.72 4.52
N ASN A 193 -10.91 16.88 3.69
CA ASN A 193 -9.56 17.05 3.19
C ASN A 193 -9.63 16.96 1.67
N ARG A 194 -9.44 18.09 1.00
CA ARG A 194 -9.63 18.28 -0.44
C ARG A 194 -8.73 17.44 -1.34
N GLU A 195 -7.81 16.65 -0.77
CA GLU A 195 -6.84 15.85 -1.54
C GLU A 195 -7.12 14.35 -1.56
N ASN A 196 -7.94 13.82 -0.64
CA ASN A 196 -8.37 12.43 -0.65
C ASN A 196 -9.78 12.35 -0.04
N TYR A 197 -10.75 11.83 -0.78
CA TYR A 197 -12.11 11.58 -0.29
C TYR A 197 -12.08 10.52 0.83
N LEU A 198 -11.76 10.95 2.03
CA LEU A 198 -11.79 10.14 3.24
C LEU A 198 -13.23 10.12 3.77
N ALA A 199 -14.05 9.21 3.24
CA ALA A 199 -15.25 8.80 3.94
C ALA A 199 -14.85 7.94 5.14
N SER A 200 -15.58 8.02 6.24
CA SER A 200 -15.41 7.10 7.37
C SER A 200 -16.65 6.27 7.58
N TYR A 201 -16.48 4.96 7.79
CA TYR A 201 -17.54 4.05 8.16
C TYR A 201 -17.29 3.49 9.56
N ARG A 202 -18.26 3.61 10.47
CA ARG A 202 -18.13 3.25 11.90
C ARG A 202 -16.90 3.89 12.58
N GLY A 203 -16.50 5.09 12.14
CA GLY A 203 -15.31 5.78 12.63
C GLY A 203 -13.99 5.29 12.04
N ILE A 204 -14.02 4.35 11.08
CA ILE A 204 -12.85 3.83 10.37
C ILE A 204 -12.75 4.56 9.03
N PRO A 205 -11.63 5.24 8.73
CA PRO A 205 -11.44 5.93 7.46
C PRO A 205 -11.39 4.94 6.29
N ILE A 206 -12.00 5.33 5.17
CA ILE A 206 -11.95 4.59 3.91
C ILE A 206 -11.01 5.34 2.98
N VAL A 207 -10.03 4.62 2.44
CA VAL A 207 -9.03 5.15 1.51
C VAL A 207 -9.10 4.40 0.19
N GLY A 208 -9.09 5.16 -0.90
CA GLY A 208 -9.03 4.61 -2.24
C GLY A 208 -7.60 4.47 -2.73
N SER A 209 -7.31 3.37 -3.43
CA SER A 209 -6.07 3.24 -4.18
C SER A 209 -6.36 2.83 -5.62
N GLN A 210 -5.70 3.52 -6.55
CA GLN A 210 -5.76 3.21 -7.97
C GLN A 210 -4.89 2.01 -8.36
N PHE A 211 -4.06 1.51 -7.43
CA PHE A 211 -3.16 0.38 -7.65
C PHE A 211 -3.79 -0.97 -7.27
N ILE A 212 -4.99 -0.97 -6.71
CA ILE A 212 -5.76 -2.21 -6.52
C ILE A 212 -6.30 -2.66 -7.89
N PRO A 213 -5.98 -3.89 -8.34
CA PRO A 213 -6.50 -4.41 -9.59
C PRO A 213 -8.02 -4.51 -9.56
N THR A 214 -8.65 -4.12 -10.66
CA THR A 214 -10.12 -4.18 -10.83
C THR A 214 -10.55 -5.12 -11.95
N ASN A 215 -9.60 -5.89 -12.47
CA ASN A 215 -9.77 -6.82 -13.60
C ASN A 215 -9.47 -8.27 -13.21
N LEU A 216 -9.82 -8.66 -12.00
CA LEU A 216 -9.62 -10.01 -11.48
C LEU A 216 -10.85 -10.90 -11.73
N GLY A 217 -10.72 -12.19 -11.39
CA GLY A 217 -11.77 -13.18 -11.58
C GLY A 217 -11.84 -13.70 -13.02
N LEU A 218 -12.72 -14.69 -13.25
CA LEU A 218 -12.89 -15.33 -14.56
C LEU A 218 -13.44 -14.38 -15.62
N THR A 219 -14.23 -13.39 -15.21
CA THR A 219 -14.84 -12.39 -16.11
C THR A 219 -13.97 -11.14 -16.28
N GLY A 220 -12.87 -11.01 -15.50
CA GLY A 220 -12.01 -9.82 -15.51
C GLY A 220 -12.67 -8.57 -14.90
N ASP A 221 -13.72 -8.72 -14.10
CA ASP A 221 -14.51 -7.61 -13.54
C ASP A 221 -14.51 -7.55 -12.01
N GLN A 222 -13.63 -8.32 -11.36
CA GLN A 222 -13.56 -8.38 -9.91
C GLN A 222 -12.38 -7.56 -9.36
N SER A 223 -12.56 -7.10 -8.13
CA SER A 223 -11.53 -6.43 -7.32
C SER A 223 -11.41 -7.09 -5.95
N PHE A 224 -10.53 -6.55 -5.14
CA PHE A 224 -10.42 -6.87 -3.72
C PHE A 224 -10.24 -5.60 -2.89
N GLY A 225 -10.50 -5.70 -1.61
CA GLY A 225 -10.23 -4.64 -0.65
C GLY A 225 -9.58 -5.20 0.61
N PHE A 226 -9.25 -4.32 1.53
CA PHE A 226 -8.68 -4.71 2.82
C PHE A 226 -9.32 -3.92 3.95
N VAL A 227 -9.49 -4.59 5.08
CA VAL A 227 -9.72 -3.96 6.38
C VAL A 227 -8.49 -4.22 7.23
N LEU A 228 -7.84 -3.19 7.70
CA LEU A 228 -6.49 -3.25 8.27
C LEU A 228 -6.44 -2.65 9.68
N ASP A 229 -5.55 -3.20 10.50
CA ASP A 229 -5.08 -2.60 11.75
C ASP A 229 -3.68 -2.02 11.53
N LEU A 230 -3.58 -0.72 11.24
CA LEU A 230 -2.31 -0.03 10.97
C LEU A 230 -1.29 -0.13 12.12
N ASN A 231 -1.73 -0.35 13.37
CA ASN A 231 -0.81 -0.51 14.49
C ASN A 231 0.07 -1.76 14.37
N ASN A 232 -0.39 -2.73 13.57
CA ASN A 232 0.30 -3.99 13.32
C ASN A 232 0.98 -4.05 11.95
N ILE A 233 1.02 -2.92 11.22
CA ILE A 233 1.73 -2.79 9.95
C ILE A 233 2.95 -1.89 10.15
N VAL A 234 4.12 -2.37 9.71
CA VAL A 234 5.39 -1.65 9.83
C VAL A 234 6.15 -1.77 8.52
N VAL A 235 6.74 -0.67 8.07
CA VAL A 235 7.66 -0.64 6.94
C VAL A 235 9.08 -0.52 7.48
N PRO A 236 9.86 -1.62 7.56
CA PRO A 236 11.28 -1.53 7.89
C PRO A 236 12.03 -0.86 6.74
N VAL A 237 12.79 0.19 7.05
CA VAL A 237 13.53 1.02 6.09
C VAL A 237 14.99 1.04 6.50
N VAL A 238 15.88 0.54 5.64
CA VAL A 238 17.35 0.64 5.84
C VAL A 238 17.84 1.98 5.33
N LYS A 239 17.33 2.41 4.17
CA LYS A 239 17.62 3.72 3.59
C LYS A 239 16.35 4.27 2.94
N GLY A 240 16.00 5.48 3.30
CA GLY A 240 14.90 6.22 2.67
C GLY A 240 15.16 6.49 1.19
N ILE A 241 14.25 7.19 0.54
CA ILE A 241 14.44 7.59 -0.87
C ILE A 241 15.70 8.45 -0.96
N SER A 242 16.62 8.05 -1.80
CA SER A 242 17.92 8.72 -1.97
C SER A 242 18.31 8.76 -3.44
N TYR A 243 18.86 9.90 -3.81
CA TYR A 243 19.49 10.14 -5.11
C TYR A 243 20.93 9.60 -5.13
N GLU A 244 21.37 9.07 -6.27
CA GLU A 244 22.73 8.64 -6.54
C GLU A 244 23.10 9.02 -7.96
N ASP A 245 24.20 9.75 -8.13
CA ASP A 245 24.76 10.06 -9.44
C ASP A 245 25.41 8.80 -10.03
N MET A 246 24.99 8.45 -11.24
CA MET A 246 25.46 7.27 -11.97
C MET A 246 26.21 7.63 -13.25
N THR A 247 26.51 8.91 -13.48
CA THR A 247 27.13 9.41 -14.72
C THR A 247 28.45 8.71 -15.03
N ALA A 248 29.26 8.40 -14.00
CA ALA A 248 30.52 7.67 -14.19
C ALA A 248 30.37 6.21 -14.70
N LYS A 249 29.14 5.68 -14.73
CA LYS A 249 28.84 4.30 -15.21
C LYS A 249 28.27 4.28 -16.63
N VAL A 250 28.11 5.41 -17.26
CA VAL A 250 27.56 5.54 -18.60
C VAL A 250 28.67 5.98 -19.55
N SER A 251 28.74 5.39 -20.73
CA SER A 251 29.74 5.69 -21.76
C SER A 251 29.26 6.74 -22.76
N ALA A 252 27.99 7.15 -22.69
CA ALA A 252 27.41 8.18 -23.55
C ALA A 252 27.55 9.59 -22.95
N ASP A 253 27.41 10.62 -23.77
CA ASP A 253 27.38 12.01 -23.31
C ASP A 253 26.01 12.35 -22.67
N THR A 254 25.77 11.71 -21.53
CA THR A 254 24.54 11.84 -20.73
C THR A 254 24.86 11.97 -19.24
N THR A 255 23.99 12.67 -18.51
CA THR A 255 23.98 12.67 -17.06
C THR A 255 23.02 11.57 -16.60
N ALA A 256 23.53 10.48 -16.01
CA ALA A 256 22.72 9.39 -15.51
C ALA A 256 22.55 9.46 -14.00
N PHE A 257 21.39 9.07 -13.50
CA PHE A 257 21.08 9.08 -12.08
C PHE A 257 20.23 7.88 -11.67
N ARG A 258 20.20 7.65 -10.38
CA ARG A 258 19.36 6.62 -9.75
C ARG A 258 18.68 7.18 -8.52
N VAL A 259 17.37 6.99 -8.43
CA VAL A 259 16.59 7.18 -7.21
C VAL A 259 16.30 5.81 -6.63
N LYS A 260 16.68 5.55 -5.39
CA LYS A 260 16.52 4.23 -4.76
C LYS A 260 16.11 4.31 -3.29
N THR A 261 15.51 3.23 -2.83
CA THR A 261 15.18 3.00 -1.42
C THR A 261 15.34 1.53 -1.06
N TRP A 262 15.59 1.24 0.21
CA TRP A 262 15.68 -0.12 0.75
C TRP A 262 14.61 -0.30 1.80
N ARG A 263 13.58 -1.05 1.49
CA ARG A 263 12.42 -1.26 2.38
C ARG A 263 11.70 -2.59 2.13
N ALA A 264 10.82 -2.94 3.03
CA ALA A 264 9.90 -4.08 2.91
C ALA A 264 8.58 -3.73 3.62
N LEU A 265 7.60 -4.62 3.55
CA LEU A 265 6.36 -4.53 4.30
C LEU A 265 6.31 -5.67 5.33
N ALA A 266 6.05 -5.36 6.58
CA ALA A 266 5.85 -6.33 7.65
C ALA A 266 4.42 -6.19 8.21
N VAL A 267 3.61 -7.25 8.05
CA VAL A 267 2.24 -7.32 8.55
C VAL A 267 2.20 -8.32 9.71
N LYS A 268 2.01 -7.81 10.92
CA LYS A 268 1.95 -8.62 12.14
C LYS A 268 0.52 -9.11 12.36
N GLY A 269 0.37 -10.41 12.57
CA GLY A 269 -0.95 -11.00 12.75
C GLY A 269 -1.80 -11.01 11.48
N GLY A 270 -1.20 -11.21 10.31
CA GLY A 270 -1.86 -11.24 9.00
C GLY A 270 -3.01 -12.24 8.87
N ALA A 271 -3.03 -13.27 9.72
CA ALA A 271 -4.09 -14.28 9.78
C ALA A 271 -5.25 -13.92 10.72
N TYR A 272 -5.13 -12.82 11.50
CA TYR A 272 -6.11 -12.53 12.57
C TYR A 272 -6.52 -11.07 12.65
N LYS A 273 -5.58 -10.14 12.41
CA LYS A 273 -5.80 -8.71 12.65
C LYS A 273 -6.10 -7.90 11.40
N HIS A 274 -6.07 -8.54 10.26
CA HIS A 274 -6.32 -7.94 8.95
C HIS A 274 -7.20 -8.87 8.15
N VAL A 275 -8.07 -8.33 7.32
CA VAL A 275 -8.93 -9.10 6.43
C VAL A 275 -8.80 -8.57 5.01
N LYS A 276 -8.66 -9.49 4.06
CA LYS A 276 -8.76 -9.23 2.63
C LYS A 276 -10.18 -9.57 2.17
N ILE A 277 -10.92 -8.60 1.69
CA ILE A 277 -12.22 -8.81 1.03
C ILE A 277 -11.92 -9.24 -0.41
N THR A 278 -12.41 -10.41 -0.80
CA THR A 278 -12.16 -10.97 -2.14
C THR A 278 -13.43 -11.02 -2.97
N ASN A 279 -13.27 -11.09 -4.29
CA ASN A 279 -14.37 -11.25 -5.25
C ASN A 279 -15.42 -10.15 -5.17
N ILE A 280 -15.00 -8.89 -5.05
CA ILE A 280 -15.89 -7.73 -5.16
C ILE A 280 -16.22 -7.54 -6.65
N ALA A 281 -17.49 -7.65 -7.02
CA ALA A 281 -17.90 -7.47 -8.40
C ALA A 281 -17.85 -6.01 -8.83
N LYS A 282 -17.76 -5.81 -10.14
CA LYS A 282 -17.88 -4.49 -10.76
C LYS A 282 -19.25 -3.88 -10.45
N PRO A 283 -19.32 -2.57 -10.19
CA PRO A 283 -20.55 -1.81 -10.00
C PRO A 283 -21.52 -1.91 -11.17
#